data_3cc77e40b07e68f3111c405f2bdd6dc3
#
_entry.id   3cc77e40b07e68f3111c405f2bdd6dc3
#
_cell.length_a   1.000
_cell.length_b   1.000
_cell.length_c   1.000
_cell.angle_alpha   90.00
_cell.angle_beta   90.00
_cell.angle_gamma   90.00
#
_symmetry.space_group_name_H-M   'P 1'
#
loop_
_entity.id
_entity.type
_entity.pdbx_description
1 polymer ?
#
loop_
_entity_poly.entity_id
_entity_poly.type
_entity_poly.pdbx_seq_one_letter_code
_entity_poly.pdbx_strand_id
1 'polypeptide(L)'
;MAQHVNLQLGDKVADFACGTGGFLKSAYDVLAKQTNDGKVSDLQVLNSSFYGVEKKPLPYLLSVTNLLLHRIEQPHIVNGNSLSKNVDDYTDKDKFSVILMNPPYGGSELDIIQKNFPSNLRSAETADLFMTLIMYRLAYNGRAAVVIPDGLLFGGGNKRAIKERLLQRFNLHTILRLPTSVFAPYTSIATNVLFFDRLSKEEEQANKGWSTKQTWFYRMDMPQGYKNFSKTKPLLLEHMKDLEAWWNNREEIIVDGFPKAKAFTPDELKQLDFNFAQCGFPTVEEEILPPDELIAQYQAKRQEQEAIVDKALANILALINAKE
;
A
#
# COMPACT_ATOMS: atom_id res chain seq x y z
N MET A 1 3.96 -4.81 -6.33
CA MET A 1 3.14 -5.73 -5.51
C MET A 1 2.87 -7.05 -6.25
N ALA A 2 2.18 -7.05 -7.38
CA ALA A 2 1.85 -8.31 -8.10
C ALA A 2 3.07 -9.19 -8.42
N GLN A 3 4.22 -8.63 -8.74
CA GLN A 3 5.47 -9.36 -9.00
C GLN A 3 6.08 -10.00 -7.73
N HIS A 4 5.87 -9.39 -6.56
CA HIS A 4 6.53 -9.80 -5.31
C HIS A 4 5.70 -10.76 -4.43
N VAL A 5 4.46 -11.05 -4.81
CA VAL A 5 3.63 -12.04 -4.13
C VAL A 5 3.72 -13.43 -4.78
N ASN A 6 4.69 -13.63 -5.68
CA ASN A 6 4.95 -14.92 -6.35
C ASN A 6 3.68 -15.56 -6.91
N LEU A 7 2.93 -14.81 -7.75
CA LEU A 7 1.71 -15.29 -8.41
C LEU A 7 1.97 -16.53 -9.25
N GLN A 8 1.10 -17.54 -9.11
CA GLN A 8 1.16 -18.79 -9.87
C GLN A 8 -0.17 -19.03 -10.59
N LEU A 9 -0.12 -19.57 -11.81
CA LEU A 9 -1.34 -19.94 -12.54
C LEU A 9 -2.15 -20.94 -11.71
N GLY A 10 -3.43 -20.61 -11.47
CA GLY A 10 -4.33 -21.33 -10.56
C GLY A 10 -4.56 -20.62 -9.22
N ASP A 11 -3.81 -19.55 -8.93
CA ASP A 11 -4.12 -18.70 -7.78
C ASP A 11 -5.49 -18.03 -7.92
N LYS A 12 -6.22 -17.93 -6.81
CA LYS A 12 -7.42 -17.11 -6.67
C LYS A 12 -7.00 -15.75 -6.10
N VAL A 13 -7.05 -14.71 -6.92
CA VAL A 13 -6.62 -13.35 -6.59
C VAL A 13 -7.82 -12.49 -6.23
N ALA A 14 -7.78 -11.83 -5.07
CA ALA A 14 -8.85 -10.94 -4.64
C ALA A 14 -8.36 -9.51 -4.38
N ASP A 15 -9.28 -8.55 -4.65
CA ASP A 15 -9.20 -7.16 -4.21
C ASP A 15 -10.58 -6.73 -3.67
N PHE A 16 -10.66 -6.47 -2.36
CA PHE A 16 -11.93 -6.18 -1.68
C PHE A 16 -12.33 -4.69 -1.71
N ALA A 17 -11.55 -3.84 -2.35
CA ALA A 17 -11.87 -2.45 -2.67
C ALA A 17 -11.23 -2.08 -4.01
N CYS A 18 -11.61 -2.84 -5.07
CA CYS A 18 -10.85 -2.91 -6.32
C CYS A 18 -10.84 -1.61 -7.14
N GLY A 19 -11.68 -0.63 -6.79
CA GLY A 19 -11.74 0.64 -7.53
C GLY A 19 -11.99 0.39 -9.01
N THR A 20 -11.03 0.75 -9.85
CA THR A 20 -11.08 0.51 -11.32
C THR A 20 -10.44 -0.82 -11.75
N GLY A 21 -10.09 -1.72 -10.82
CA GLY A 21 -9.56 -3.05 -11.11
C GLY A 21 -8.05 -3.09 -11.42
N GLY A 22 -7.30 -2.06 -11.05
CA GLY A 22 -5.88 -1.93 -11.39
C GLY A 22 -4.99 -3.06 -10.86
N PHE A 23 -5.19 -3.53 -9.62
CA PHE A 23 -4.44 -4.65 -9.06
C PHE A 23 -4.80 -5.98 -9.70
N LEU A 24 -6.09 -6.21 -10.00
CA LEU A 24 -6.55 -7.42 -10.69
C LEU A 24 -5.97 -7.47 -12.11
N LYS A 25 -5.96 -6.35 -12.82
CA LYS A 25 -5.31 -6.23 -14.13
C LYS A 25 -3.80 -6.51 -14.05
N SER A 26 -3.12 -5.95 -13.04
CA SER A 26 -1.68 -6.20 -12.87
C SER A 26 -1.37 -7.66 -12.53
N ALA A 27 -2.24 -8.33 -11.76
CA ALA A 27 -2.14 -9.75 -11.50
C ALA A 27 -2.37 -10.57 -12.78
N TYR A 28 -3.37 -10.18 -13.60
CA TYR A 28 -3.61 -10.82 -14.90
C TYR A 28 -2.36 -10.75 -15.79
N ASP A 29 -1.68 -9.61 -15.89
CA ASP A 29 -0.48 -9.47 -16.71
C ASP A 29 0.67 -10.40 -16.28
N VAL A 30 0.75 -10.70 -14.98
CA VAL A 30 1.74 -11.64 -14.46
C VAL A 30 1.36 -13.09 -14.77
N LEU A 31 0.09 -13.45 -14.54
CA LEU A 31 -0.41 -14.82 -14.75
C LEU A 31 -0.54 -15.18 -16.22
N ALA A 32 -0.92 -14.24 -17.08
CA ALA A 32 -1.03 -14.46 -18.53
C ALA A 32 0.30 -14.89 -19.17
N LYS A 33 1.43 -14.43 -18.63
CA LYS A 33 2.77 -14.85 -19.09
C LYS A 33 3.12 -16.29 -18.73
N GLN A 34 2.34 -16.92 -17.85
CA GLN A 34 2.53 -18.32 -17.42
C GLN A 34 1.62 -19.29 -18.18
N THR A 35 0.70 -18.77 -19.00
CA THR A 35 -0.16 -19.62 -19.86
C THR A 35 0.62 -20.12 -21.06
N ASN A 36 0.34 -21.35 -21.50
CA ASN A 36 0.88 -21.87 -22.75
C ASN A 36 -0.01 -21.42 -23.92
N ASP A 37 0.61 -20.96 -24.98
CA ASP A 37 -0.12 -20.52 -26.19
C ASP A 37 -1.03 -21.64 -26.73
N GLY A 38 -2.32 -21.30 -26.90
CA GLY A 38 -3.33 -22.22 -27.42
C GLY A 38 -3.89 -23.25 -26.46
N LYS A 39 -3.44 -23.30 -25.19
CA LYS A 39 -3.99 -24.24 -24.21
C LYS A 39 -5.25 -23.65 -23.55
N VAL A 40 -6.42 -24.11 -24.00
CA VAL A 40 -7.73 -23.64 -23.53
C VAL A 40 -7.91 -23.77 -22.01
N SER A 41 -7.40 -24.85 -21.41
CA SER A 41 -7.49 -25.06 -19.96
C SER A 41 -6.76 -23.96 -19.17
N ASP A 42 -5.60 -23.46 -19.64
CA ASP A 42 -4.84 -22.42 -18.96
C ASP A 42 -5.59 -21.07 -19.02
N LEU A 43 -6.25 -20.79 -20.16
CA LEU A 43 -7.09 -19.60 -20.32
C LEU A 43 -8.33 -19.66 -19.43
N GLN A 44 -8.96 -20.83 -19.28
CA GLN A 44 -10.09 -21.01 -18.35
C GLN A 44 -9.68 -20.77 -16.90
N VAL A 45 -8.55 -21.34 -16.48
CA VAL A 45 -7.97 -21.10 -15.14
C VAL A 45 -7.67 -19.63 -14.94
N LEU A 46 -7.00 -18.98 -15.89
CA LEU A 46 -6.67 -17.56 -15.84
C LEU A 46 -7.93 -16.70 -15.68
N ASN A 47 -8.97 -16.91 -16.51
CA ASN A 47 -10.20 -16.13 -16.48
C ASN A 47 -11.01 -16.32 -15.18
N SER A 48 -10.87 -17.45 -14.51
CA SER A 48 -11.56 -17.74 -13.23
C SER A 48 -10.76 -17.30 -11.99
N SER A 49 -9.57 -16.73 -12.18
CA SER A 49 -8.64 -16.40 -11.09
C SER A 49 -9.01 -15.13 -10.31
N PHE A 50 -9.81 -14.23 -10.86
CA PHE A 50 -9.95 -12.87 -10.33
C PHE A 50 -11.30 -12.62 -9.67
N TYR A 51 -11.25 -12.01 -8.47
CA TYR A 51 -12.41 -11.60 -7.70
C TYR A 51 -12.22 -10.17 -7.18
N GLY A 52 -13.20 -9.32 -7.37
CA GLY A 52 -13.19 -7.96 -6.87
C GLY A 52 -14.49 -7.56 -6.19
N VAL A 53 -14.38 -6.64 -5.24
CA VAL A 53 -15.56 -5.97 -4.65
C VAL A 53 -15.33 -4.47 -4.71
N GLU A 54 -16.33 -3.72 -5.15
CA GLU A 54 -16.31 -2.26 -5.16
C GLU A 54 -17.65 -1.70 -4.67
N LYS A 55 -17.58 -0.81 -3.67
CA LYS A 55 -18.77 -0.23 -3.01
C LYS A 55 -19.47 0.81 -3.88
N LYS A 56 -18.70 1.60 -4.63
CA LYS A 56 -19.23 2.73 -5.41
C LYS A 56 -19.62 2.28 -6.83
N PRO A 57 -20.84 2.62 -7.31
CA PRO A 57 -21.33 2.14 -8.62
C PRO A 57 -20.44 2.55 -9.81
N LEU A 58 -19.94 3.78 -9.85
CA LEU A 58 -19.13 4.23 -10.99
C LEU A 58 -17.76 3.52 -11.07
N PRO A 59 -16.92 3.45 -10.00
CA PRO A 59 -15.71 2.65 -10.03
C PRO A 59 -15.96 1.16 -10.32
N TYR A 60 -17.07 0.59 -9.80
CA TYR A 60 -17.49 -0.77 -10.13
C TYR A 60 -17.67 -0.95 -11.65
N LEU A 61 -18.45 -0.07 -12.29
CA LEU A 61 -18.66 -0.13 -13.75
C LEU A 61 -17.34 0.01 -14.51
N LEU A 62 -16.49 0.95 -14.08
CA LEU A 62 -15.17 1.15 -14.67
C LEU A 62 -14.26 -0.07 -14.49
N SER A 63 -14.32 -0.77 -13.34
CA SER A 63 -13.53 -1.97 -13.12
C SER A 63 -13.94 -3.12 -14.04
N VAL A 64 -15.25 -3.37 -14.19
CA VAL A 64 -15.77 -4.38 -15.11
C VAL A 64 -15.33 -4.08 -16.54
N THR A 65 -15.52 -2.83 -16.99
CA THR A 65 -15.11 -2.40 -18.33
C THR A 65 -13.61 -2.55 -18.54
N ASN A 66 -12.79 -2.10 -17.57
CA ASN A 66 -11.34 -2.19 -17.63
C ASN A 66 -10.87 -3.64 -17.76
N LEU A 67 -11.42 -4.56 -16.97
CA LEU A 67 -11.03 -5.96 -17.01
C LEU A 67 -11.44 -6.64 -18.33
N LEU A 68 -12.64 -6.32 -18.86
CA LEU A 68 -13.08 -6.80 -20.17
C LEU A 68 -12.14 -6.31 -21.29
N LEU A 69 -11.76 -5.04 -21.30
CA LEU A 69 -10.80 -4.48 -22.26
C LEU A 69 -9.43 -5.15 -22.19
N HIS A 70 -9.06 -5.71 -21.02
CA HIS A 70 -7.81 -6.44 -20.82
C HIS A 70 -7.98 -7.97 -20.95
N ARG A 71 -9.00 -8.43 -21.65
CA ARG A 71 -9.26 -9.85 -22.02
C ARG A 71 -9.62 -10.75 -20.84
N ILE A 72 -10.08 -10.20 -19.73
CA ILE A 72 -10.72 -10.99 -18.66
C ILE A 72 -12.20 -11.09 -19.04
N GLU A 73 -12.58 -12.16 -19.73
CA GLU A 73 -13.90 -12.30 -20.37
C GLU A 73 -15.08 -12.35 -19.39
N GLN A 74 -14.84 -12.84 -18.20
CA GLN A 74 -15.87 -12.97 -17.14
C GLN A 74 -15.34 -12.41 -15.82
N PRO A 75 -15.20 -11.07 -15.70
CA PRO A 75 -14.71 -10.45 -14.48
C PRO A 75 -15.70 -10.66 -13.34
N HIS A 76 -15.29 -11.38 -12.30
CA HIS A 76 -16.13 -11.60 -11.12
C HIS A 76 -15.99 -10.42 -10.16
N ILE A 77 -16.64 -9.32 -10.48
CA ILE A 77 -16.68 -8.11 -9.67
C ILE A 77 -18.07 -7.95 -9.05
N VAL A 78 -18.10 -7.74 -7.74
CA VAL A 78 -19.33 -7.54 -6.97
C VAL A 78 -19.48 -6.07 -6.62
N ASN A 79 -20.65 -5.49 -6.90
CA ASN A 79 -20.96 -4.15 -6.39
C ASN A 79 -21.54 -4.28 -4.97
N GLY A 80 -20.77 -3.90 -3.96
CA GLY A 80 -21.17 -4.05 -2.56
C GLY A 80 -20.13 -3.60 -1.57
N ASN A 81 -20.48 -3.62 -0.27
CA ASN A 81 -19.56 -3.32 0.80
C ASN A 81 -18.93 -4.62 1.36
N SER A 82 -17.64 -4.79 1.18
CA SER A 82 -16.88 -5.97 1.66
C SER A 82 -16.94 -6.15 3.18
N LEU A 83 -17.20 -5.08 3.93
CA LEU A 83 -17.24 -5.07 5.39
C LEU A 83 -18.63 -5.43 5.96
N SER A 84 -19.63 -5.67 5.10
CA SER A 84 -21.03 -5.89 5.51
C SER A 84 -21.31 -7.27 6.08
N LYS A 85 -20.46 -8.27 5.84
CA LYS A 85 -20.61 -9.65 6.34
C LYS A 85 -19.75 -9.84 7.60
N ASN A 86 -20.28 -10.60 8.58
CA ASN A 86 -19.48 -10.97 9.76
C ASN A 86 -18.27 -11.81 9.32
N VAL A 87 -17.09 -11.48 9.82
CA VAL A 87 -15.85 -12.15 9.43
C VAL A 87 -15.79 -13.61 9.88
N ASP A 88 -16.51 -13.99 10.93
CA ASP A 88 -16.61 -15.37 11.43
C ASP A 88 -17.50 -16.26 10.54
N ASP A 89 -18.33 -15.68 9.66
CA ASP A 89 -19.18 -16.43 8.71
C ASP A 89 -18.43 -16.85 7.43
N TYR A 90 -17.14 -16.49 7.29
CA TYR A 90 -16.36 -16.93 6.14
C TYR A 90 -15.79 -18.34 6.35
N THR A 91 -16.00 -19.18 5.36
CA THR A 91 -15.51 -20.57 5.31
C THR A 91 -14.23 -20.67 4.44
N ASP A 92 -13.62 -21.85 4.37
CA ASP A 92 -12.44 -22.05 3.52
C ASP A 92 -12.75 -21.85 2.02
N LYS A 93 -14.02 -22.01 1.60
CA LYS A 93 -14.46 -21.74 0.22
C LYS A 93 -14.44 -20.25 -0.14
N ASP A 94 -14.52 -19.40 0.87
CA ASP A 94 -14.56 -17.95 0.74
C ASP A 94 -13.15 -17.33 0.76
N LYS A 95 -12.10 -18.14 0.89
CA LYS A 95 -10.72 -17.67 1.00
C LYS A 95 -10.02 -17.62 -0.34
N PHE A 96 -9.00 -16.77 -0.42
CA PHE A 96 -8.21 -16.51 -1.61
C PHE A 96 -6.73 -16.83 -1.35
N SER A 97 -6.05 -17.36 -2.36
CA SER A 97 -4.61 -17.64 -2.27
C SER A 97 -3.75 -16.37 -2.37
N VAL A 98 -4.26 -15.33 -3.04
CA VAL A 98 -3.56 -14.04 -3.12
C VAL A 98 -4.54 -12.89 -2.89
N ILE A 99 -4.13 -11.91 -2.07
CA ILE A 99 -4.87 -10.67 -1.86
C ILE A 99 -3.95 -9.49 -2.18
N LEU A 100 -4.35 -8.68 -3.16
CA LEU A 100 -3.69 -7.43 -3.54
C LEU A 100 -4.67 -6.30 -3.31
N MET A 101 -4.34 -5.35 -2.46
CA MET A 101 -5.32 -4.37 -2.04
C MET A 101 -4.72 -3.01 -1.69
N ASN A 102 -5.47 -1.97 -2.02
CA ASN A 102 -5.29 -0.62 -1.52
C ASN A 102 -6.62 -0.16 -0.88
N PRO A 103 -6.85 -0.41 0.41
CA PRO A 103 -8.09 -0.04 1.06
C PRO A 103 -8.27 1.49 1.09
N PRO A 104 -9.51 2.00 1.17
CA PRO A 104 -9.75 3.43 1.29
C PRO A 104 -9.20 3.97 2.62
N TYR A 105 -8.56 5.15 2.58
CA TYR A 105 -7.98 5.83 3.74
C TYR A 105 -8.92 6.90 4.31
N GLY A 106 -8.86 7.10 5.63
CA GLY A 106 -9.56 8.19 6.30
C GLY A 106 -11.08 8.05 6.36
N GLY A 107 -11.63 6.91 5.95
CA GLY A 107 -13.04 6.60 6.09
C GLY A 107 -13.38 6.03 7.46
N SER A 108 -14.60 6.26 7.92
CA SER A 108 -15.18 5.63 9.10
C SER A 108 -16.40 4.82 8.71
N GLU A 109 -16.53 3.61 9.25
CA GLU A 109 -17.72 2.76 9.03
C GLU A 109 -18.71 2.88 10.19
N LEU A 110 -20.00 2.65 9.89
CA LEU A 110 -21.08 2.66 10.87
C LEU A 110 -20.87 1.56 11.92
N ASP A 111 -21.36 1.79 13.13
CA ASP A 111 -21.25 0.84 14.26
C ASP A 111 -21.80 -0.55 13.91
N ILE A 112 -22.86 -0.62 13.10
CA ILE A 112 -23.44 -1.89 12.67
C ILE A 112 -22.45 -2.70 11.81
N ILE A 113 -21.63 -2.04 10.98
CA ILE A 113 -20.58 -2.66 10.19
C ILE A 113 -19.41 -3.08 11.08
N GLN A 114 -19.01 -2.21 12.01
CA GLN A 114 -17.93 -2.52 12.96
C GLN A 114 -18.22 -3.76 13.78
N LYS A 115 -19.50 -4.05 14.11
CA LYS A 115 -19.94 -5.25 14.86
C LYS A 115 -19.71 -6.56 14.12
N ASN A 116 -19.45 -6.53 12.81
CA ASN A 116 -19.06 -7.69 12.02
C ASN A 116 -17.63 -8.18 12.32
N PHE A 117 -16.91 -7.48 13.19
CA PHE A 117 -15.52 -7.77 13.52
C PHE A 117 -15.34 -8.06 15.00
N PRO A 118 -14.37 -8.92 15.40
CA PRO A 118 -14.07 -9.20 16.79
C PRO A 118 -13.79 -7.93 17.60
N SER A 119 -14.25 -7.88 18.84
CA SER A 119 -14.19 -6.68 19.67
C SER A 119 -12.79 -6.09 19.85
N ASN A 120 -11.77 -6.95 19.95
CA ASN A 120 -10.37 -6.57 20.10
C ASN A 120 -9.69 -6.10 18.80
N LEU A 121 -10.30 -6.34 17.63
CA LEU A 121 -9.83 -5.90 16.31
C LEU A 121 -10.77 -4.86 15.67
N ARG A 122 -11.85 -4.53 16.35
CA ARG A 122 -12.85 -3.57 15.89
C ARG A 122 -12.27 -2.17 15.90
N SER A 123 -12.41 -1.46 14.80
CA SER A 123 -12.00 -0.06 14.65
C SER A 123 -13.10 0.73 13.94
N ALA A 124 -13.16 2.02 14.16
CA ALA A 124 -13.97 2.91 13.34
C ALA A 124 -13.32 3.15 11.98
N GLU A 125 -11.99 3.09 11.89
CA GLU A 125 -11.25 3.35 10.66
C GLU A 125 -11.40 2.21 9.65
N THR A 126 -11.78 2.55 8.44
CA THR A 126 -12.05 1.60 7.35
C THR A 126 -10.81 0.77 7.01
N ALA A 127 -9.62 1.37 6.96
CA ALA A 127 -8.37 0.66 6.64
C ALA A 127 -8.04 -0.45 7.65
N ASP A 128 -8.29 -0.23 8.94
CA ASP A 128 -8.08 -1.22 10.01
C ASP A 128 -9.03 -2.42 9.87
N LEU A 129 -10.30 -2.15 9.52
CA LEU A 129 -11.30 -3.20 9.29
C LEU A 129 -10.94 -4.02 8.05
N PHE A 130 -10.42 -3.41 6.99
CA PHE A 130 -9.93 -4.14 5.82
C PHE A 130 -8.72 -5.01 6.16
N MET A 131 -7.77 -4.53 6.97
CA MET A 131 -6.67 -5.38 7.45
C MET A 131 -7.18 -6.61 8.19
N THR A 132 -8.19 -6.43 9.06
CA THR A 132 -8.84 -7.56 9.75
C THR A 132 -9.53 -8.49 8.75
N LEU A 133 -10.32 -7.96 7.79
CA LEU A 133 -10.98 -8.76 6.76
C LEU A 133 -9.97 -9.62 5.98
N ILE A 134 -8.85 -9.06 5.56
CA ILE A 134 -7.80 -9.77 4.82
C ILE A 134 -7.29 -10.96 5.63
N MET A 135 -7.06 -10.81 6.93
CA MET A 135 -6.62 -11.91 7.80
C MET A 135 -7.62 -13.08 7.85
N TYR A 136 -8.92 -12.82 7.70
CA TYR A 136 -9.96 -13.87 7.64
C TYR A 136 -10.13 -14.47 6.24
N ARG A 137 -9.83 -13.70 5.19
CA ARG A 137 -10.06 -14.09 3.80
C ARG A 137 -8.83 -14.68 3.10
N LEU A 138 -7.64 -14.59 3.71
CA LEU A 138 -6.43 -15.20 3.18
C LEU A 138 -6.41 -16.70 3.47
N ALA A 139 -6.24 -17.51 2.43
CA ALA A 139 -6.15 -18.97 2.54
C ALA A 139 -4.85 -19.39 3.25
N TYR A 140 -4.79 -20.64 3.72
CA TYR A 140 -3.52 -21.24 4.11
C TYR A 140 -2.56 -21.27 2.92
N ASN A 141 -1.26 -21.07 3.14
CA ASN A 141 -0.25 -20.86 2.10
C ASN A 141 -0.55 -19.64 1.20
N GLY A 142 -1.48 -18.79 1.59
CA GLY A 142 -1.83 -17.59 0.86
C GLY A 142 -0.84 -16.45 1.10
N ARG A 143 -0.81 -15.49 0.18
CA ARG A 143 0.11 -14.35 0.18
C ARG A 143 -0.67 -13.06 -0.01
N ALA A 144 -0.26 -12.00 0.68
CA ALA A 144 -0.93 -10.72 0.56
C ALA A 144 0.08 -9.56 0.41
N ALA A 145 -0.30 -8.57 -0.38
CA ALA A 145 0.37 -7.28 -0.42
C ALA A 145 -0.68 -6.17 -0.30
N VAL A 146 -0.58 -5.36 0.74
CA VAL A 146 -1.62 -4.40 1.13
C VAL A 146 -1.00 -3.03 1.34
N VAL A 147 -1.55 -2.02 0.66
CA VAL A 147 -1.17 -0.62 0.89
C VAL A 147 -1.93 -0.10 2.11
N ILE A 148 -1.24 0.48 3.07
CA ILE A 148 -1.84 1.03 4.29
C ILE A 148 -1.31 2.42 4.61
N PRO A 149 -2.12 3.29 5.27
CA PRO A 149 -1.65 4.57 5.75
C PRO A 149 -0.71 4.42 6.96
N ASP A 150 0.15 5.41 7.18
CA ASP A 150 1.09 5.47 8.30
C ASP A 150 0.39 5.30 9.66
N GLY A 151 -0.85 5.75 9.81
CA GLY A 151 -1.61 5.70 11.05
C GLY A 151 -1.74 4.29 11.66
N LEU A 152 -1.73 3.22 10.84
CA LEU A 152 -1.70 1.84 11.34
C LEU A 152 -0.35 1.48 11.94
N LEU A 153 0.76 2.01 11.39
CA LEU A 153 2.11 1.59 11.80
C LEU A 153 2.42 1.96 13.25
N PHE A 154 2.08 3.18 13.69
CA PHE A 154 2.38 3.67 15.04
C PHE A 154 1.17 3.67 15.98
N GLY A 155 -0.05 3.44 15.49
CA GLY A 155 -1.25 3.49 16.31
C GLY A 155 -1.28 2.43 17.42
N GLY A 156 -1.76 2.84 18.61
CA GLY A 156 -2.02 1.98 19.77
C GLY A 156 -3.42 1.33 19.75
N GLY A 157 -3.85 0.76 20.89
CA GLY A 157 -5.19 0.19 21.05
C GLY A 157 -5.48 -0.93 20.05
N ASN A 158 -6.60 -0.81 19.32
CA ASN A 158 -7.01 -1.83 18.33
C ASN A 158 -6.00 -1.99 17.18
N LYS A 159 -5.33 -0.93 16.78
CA LYS A 159 -4.25 -1.00 15.77
C LYS A 159 -3.08 -1.84 16.27
N ARG A 160 -2.71 -1.70 17.55
CA ARG A 160 -1.71 -2.55 18.20
C ARG A 160 -2.14 -4.03 18.15
N ALA A 161 -3.39 -4.33 18.50
CA ALA A 161 -3.92 -5.70 18.47
C ALA A 161 -3.92 -6.30 17.05
N ILE A 162 -4.24 -5.50 16.02
CA ILE A 162 -4.16 -5.91 14.61
C ILE A 162 -2.71 -6.27 14.23
N LYS A 163 -1.75 -5.42 14.59
CA LYS A 163 -0.31 -5.65 14.33
C LYS A 163 0.22 -6.89 15.05
N GLU A 164 -0.12 -7.05 16.32
CA GLU A 164 0.24 -8.22 17.09
C GLU A 164 -0.34 -9.51 16.49
N ARG A 165 -1.65 -9.51 16.15
CA ARG A 165 -2.28 -10.65 15.47
C ARG A 165 -1.65 -10.97 14.12
N LEU A 166 -1.23 -9.95 13.37
CA LEU A 166 -0.54 -10.14 12.09
C LEU A 166 0.77 -10.91 12.31
N LEU A 167 1.58 -10.53 13.29
CA LEU A 167 2.83 -11.25 13.61
C LEU A 167 2.59 -12.66 14.16
N GLN A 168 1.51 -12.86 14.93
CA GLN A 168 1.18 -14.15 15.54
C GLN A 168 0.68 -15.19 14.54
N ARG A 169 -0.12 -14.78 13.56
CA ARG A 169 -0.85 -15.69 12.67
C ARG A 169 -0.33 -15.71 11.24
N PHE A 170 0.50 -14.74 10.86
CA PHE A 170 1.04 -14.58 9.52
C PHE A 170 2.54 -14.32 9.59
N ASN A 171 3.25 -14.64 8.52
CA ASN A 171 4.64 -14.26 8.33
C ASN A 171 4.70 -12.87 7.67
N LEU A 172 4.68 -11.80 8.48
CA LEU A 172 4.89 -10.44 7.99
C LEU A 172 6.37 -10.25 7.65
N HIS A 173 6.76 -10.49 6.41
CA HIS A 173 8.16 -10.54 6.02
C HIS A 173 8.72 -9.21 5.50
N THR A 174 7.86 -8.26 5.06
CA THR A 174 8.34 -6.98 4.52
C THR A 174 7.35 -5.86 4.73
N ILE A 175 7.83 -4.72 5.21
CA ILE A 175 7.14 -3.44 5.20
C ILE A 175 7.95 -2.47 4.34
N LEU A 176 7.36 -2.06 3.21
CA LEU A 176 7.93 -1.06 2.31
C LEU A 176 7.32 0.31 2.62
N ARG A 177 8.13 1.25 3.05
CA ARG A 177 7.71 2.64 3.25
C ARG A 177 7.84 3.41 1.96
N LEU A 178 6.72 3.93 1.46
CA LEU A 178 6.70 4.71 0.22
C LEU A 178 7.00 6.18 0.50
N PRO A 179 7.63 6.90 -0.44
CA PRO A 179 7.79 8.34 -0.33
C PRO A 179 6.44 9.05 -0.25
N THR A 180 6.43 10.24 0.35
CA THR A 180 5.23 11.09 0.37
C THR A 180 4.77 11.41 -1.05
N SER A 181 3.51 11.80 -1.21
CA SER A 181 2.90 12.20 -2.49
C SER A 181 2.80 11.13 -3.58
N VAL A 182 3.12 9.85 -3.32
CA VAL A 182 2.97 8.75 -4.32
C VAL A 182 1.56 8.69 -4.90
N PHE A 183 0.56 9.02 -4.10
CA PHE A 183 -0.85 9.03 -4.51
C PHE A 183 -1.40 10.45 -4.79
N ALA A 184 -0.53 11.44 -5.02
CA ALA A 184 -0.97 12.76 -5.43
C ALA A 184 -1.61 12.71 -6.84
N PRO A 185 -2.66 13.49 -7.11
CA PRO A 185 -3.28 14.53 -6.26
C PRO A 185 -4.37 14.00 -5.30
N TYR A 186 -4.61 12.70 -5.24
CA TYR A 186 -5.74 12.11 -4.50
C TYR A 186 -5.57 12.19 -2.98
N THR A 187 -4.35 12.02 -2.48
CA THR A 187 -4.01 12.13 -1.07
C THR A 187 -2.53 12.49 -0.87
N SER A 188 -2.24 13.19 0.23
CA SER A 188 -0.87 13.44 0.73
C SER A 188 -0.48 12.51 1.88
N ILE A 189 -1.36 11.59 2.27
CA ILE A 189 -1.11 10.66 3.37
C ILE A 189 0.08 9.76 3.00
N ALA A 190 1.06 9.68 3.90
CA ALA A 190 2.16 8.73 3.76
C ALA A 190 1.64 7.29 3.85
N THR A 191 2.12 6.45 2.97
CA THR A 191 1.62 5.08 2.80
C THR A 191 2.74 4.06 2.79
N ASN A 192 2.38 2.84 3.12
CA ASN A 192 3.29 1.72 3.19
C ASN A 192 2.68 0.50 2.51
N VAL A 193 3.51 -0.43 2.07
CA VAL A 193 3.03 -1.73 1.58
C VAL A 193 3.49 -2.82 2.54
N LEU A 194 2.53 -3.56 3.09
CA LEU A 194 2.78 -4.75 3.89
C LEU A 194 2.73 -5.98 3.00
N PHE A 195 3.77 -6.81 3.07
CA PHE A 195 3.81 -8.13 2.44
C PHE A 195 3.84 -9.20 3.50
N PHE A 196 2.89 -10.12 3.48
CA PHE A 196 2.79 -11.20 4.43
C PHE A 196 2.18 -12.45 3.83
N ASP A 197 2.58 -13.60 4.38
CA ASP A 197 2.11 -14.91 3.98
C ASP A 197 1.37 -15.57 5.14
N ARG A 198 0.40 -16.41 4.84
CA ARG A 198 -0.20 -17.29 5.83
C ARG A 198 0.48 -18.65 5.76
N LEU A 199 0.85 -19.18 6.91
CA LEU A 199 1.44 -20.52 7.03
C LEU A 199 0.47 -21.60 6.51
N SER A 200 0.96 -22.80 6.28
CA SER A 200 0.11 -23.96 6.08
C SER A 200 -0.72 -24.24 7.33
N LYS A 201 -1.80 -25.01 7.18
CA LYS A 201 -2.67 -25.35 8.32
C LYS A 201 -1.91 -26.12 9.40
N GLU A 202 -1.05 -27.02 8.99
CA GLU A 202 -0.21 -27.84 9.85
C GLU A 202 0.81 -27.00 10.60
N GLU A 203 1.50 -26.09 9.90
CA GLU A 203 2.46 -25.18 10.50
C GLU A 203 1.80 -24.21 11.47
N GLU A 204 0.63 -23.62 11.12
CA GLU A 204 -0.12 -22.72 12.00
C GLU A 204 -0.59 -23.43 13.28
N GLN A 205 -1.00 -24.70 13.18
CA GLN A 205 -1.41 -25.52 14.33
C GLN A 205 -0.25 -25.96 15.23
N ALA A 206 0.90 -26.25 14.62
CA ALA A 206 2.11 -26.63 15.36
C ALA A 206 2.81 -25.43 16.02
N ASN A 207 2.57 -24.22 15.52
CA ASN A 207 3.23 -23.01 15.99
C ASN A 207 2.65 -22.54 17.33
N LYS A 208 3.54 -22.49 18.35
CA LYS A 208 3.20 -21.98 19.70
C LYS A 208 3.69 -20.54 19.96
N GLY A 209 4.34 -19.92 18.97
CA GLY A 209 4.93 -18.60 19.07
C GLY A 209 4.49 -17.65 17.95
N TRP A 210 5.41 -16.83 17.51
CA TRP A 210 5.20 -15.96 16.38
C TRP A 210 5.26 -16.72 15.06
N SER A 211 4.30 -16.49 14.14
CA SER A 211 4.37 -17.02 12.77
C SER A 211 5.38 -16.22 11.92
N THR A 212 5.54 -14.94 12.23
CA THR A 212 6.60 -14.10 11.67
C THR A 212 7.94 -14.50 12.28
N LYS A 213 8.94 -14.77 11.44
CA LYS A 213 10.32 -14.99 11.89
C LYS A 213 11.06 -13.69 12.03
N GLN A 214 10.94 -12.83 11.03
CA GLN A 214 11.65 -11.58 10.90
C GLN A 214 10.88 -10.67 9.93
N THR A 215 10.75 -9.38 10.26
CA THR A 215 10.16 -8.37 9.38
C THR A 215 11.24 -7.42 8.89
N TRP A 216 11.39 -7.33 7.59
CA TRP A 216 12.24 -6.34 6.95
C TRP A 216 11.46 -5.05 6.74
N PHE A 217 12.05 -3.95 7.15
CA PHE A 217 11.60 -2.60 6.84
C PHE A 217 12.51 -2.02 5.79
N TYR A 218 11.94 -1.45 4.74
CA TYR A 218 12.68 -0.78 3.68
C TYR A 218 12.04 0.56 3.37
N ARG A 219 12.82 1.64 3.41
CA ARG A 219 12.39 2.97 3.00
C ARG A 219 12.76 3.23 1.55
N MET A 220 11.77 3.51 0.73
CA MET A 220 11.99 4.01 -0.60
C MET A 220 12.16 5.53 -0.54
N ASP A 221 13.36 6.02 -0.84
CA ASP A 221 13.64 7.44 -0.85
C ASP A 221 13.05 8.10 -2.11
N MET A 222 12.86 9.42 -2.06
CA MET A 222 12.41 10.19 -3.21
C MET A 222 13.47 10.10 -4.33
N PRO A 223 13.08 9.84 -5.58
CA PRO A 223 14.03 9.79 -6.68
C PRO A 223 14.77 11.12 -6.86
N GLN A 224 16.00 11.05 -7.32
CA GLN A 224 16.83 12.24 -7.55
C GLN A 224 16.11 13.24 -8.48
N GLY A 225 16.09 14.51 -8.09
CA GLY A 225 15.41 15.58 -8.83
C GLY A 225 13.89 15.66 -8.63
N TYR A 226 13.32 14.81 -7.77
CA TYR A 226 11.91 14.86 -7.39
C TYR A 226 11.77 15.50 -6.00
N LYS A 227 11.01 16.58 -5.91
CA LYS A 227 10.54 17.10 -4.60
C LYS A 227 9.25 16.42 -4.16
N ASN A 228 8.35 16.14 -5.11
CA ASN A 228 7.08 15.45 -4.91
C ASN A 228 6.70 14.71 -6.18
N PHE A 229 5.91 13.64 -6.03
CA PHE A 229 5.19 13.04 -7.15
C PHE A 229 3.95 13.88 -7.49
N SER A 230 3.49 13.78 -8.73
CA SER A 230 2.30 14.47 -9.21
C SER A 230 1.69 13.69 -10.39
N LYS A 231 0.53 14.14 -10.88
CA LYS A 231 -0.10 13.56 -12.07
C LYS A 231 0.82 13.57 -13.30
N THR A 232 1.65 14.60 -13.45
CA THR A 232 2.60 14.76 -14.57
C THR A 232 3.98 14.17 -14.30
N LYS A 233 4.30 13.88 -13.04
CA LYS A 233 5.53 13.21 -12.59
C LYS A 233 5.15 12.05 -11.65
N PRO A 234 4.54 10.96 -12.14
CA PRO A 234 4.12 9.83 -11.32
C PRO A 234 5.31 8.98 -10.88
N LEU A 235 5.08 8.11 -9.91
CA LEU A 235 5.99 7.02 -9.60
C LEU A 235 6.05 6.04 -10.78
N LEU A 236 7.26 5.77 -11.27
CA LEU A 236 7.51 4.84 -12.38
C LEU A 236 8.28 3.60 -11.89
N LEU A 237 8.22 2.50 -12.65
CA LEU A 237 8.94 1.27 -12.31
C LEU A 237 10.47 1.48 -12.26
N GLU A 238 11.02 2.36 -13.07
CA GLU A 238 12.45 2.68 -13.06
C GLU A 238 12.94 3.26 -11.74
N HIS A 239 12.04 3.92 -10.96
CA HIS A 239 12.35 4.43 -9.63
C HIS A 239 12.46 3.33 -8.57
N MET A 240 12.05 2.10 -8.91
CA MET A 240 12.08 0.94 -8.00
C MET A 240 13.30 0.04 -8.19
N LYS A 241 14.27 0.41 -9.05
CA LYS A 241 15.44 -0.44 -9.33
C LYS A 241 16.24 -0.83 -8.09
N ASP A 242 16.45 0.11 -7.17
CA ASP A 242 17.17 -0.15 -5.93
C ASP A 242 16.38 -1.09 -5.00
N LEU A 243 15.06 -0.92 -4.94
CA LEU A 243 14.18 -1.82 -4.22
C LEU A 243 14.21 -3.23 -4.80
N GLU A 244 14.18 -3.37 -6.13
CA GLU A 244 14.25 -4.67 -6.80
C GLU A 244 15.59 -5.37 -6.54
N ALA A 245 16.69 -4.63 -6.60
CA ALA A 245 18.01 -5.17 -6.28
C ALA A 245 18.08 -5.64 -4.82
N TRP A 246 17.61 -4.82 -3.90
CA TRP A 246 17.56 -5.16 -2.48
C TRP A 246 16.61 -6.33 -2.19
N TRP A 247 15.46 -6.41 -2.85
CA TRP A 247 14.47 -7.47 -2.63
C TRP A 247 15.07 -8.86 -2.83
N ASN A 248 15.93 -9.00 -3.80
CA ASN A 248 16.58 -10.26 -4.15
C ASN A 248 17.82 -10.59 -3.27
N ASN A 249 18.40 -9.56 -2.64
CA ASN A 249 19.57 -9.69 -1.76
C ASN A 249 19.40 -8.75 -0.55
N ARG A 250 18.54 -9.17 0.39
CA ARG A 250 18.16 -8.34 1.56
C ARG A 250 19.32 -8.19 2.52
N GLU A 251 19.72 -6.95 2.76
CA GLU A 251 20.74 -6.56 3.73
C GLU A 251 20.33 -5.28 4.45
N GLU A 252 20.93 -5.02 5.59
CA GLU A 252 20.73 -3.76 6.31
C GLU A 252 21.47 -2.64 5.60
N ILE A 253 20.79 -1.50 5.40
CA ILE A 253 21.32 -0.32 4.71
C ILE A 253 21.17 0.88 5.63
N ILE A 254 22.28 1.60 5.82
CA ILE A 254 22.31 2.88 6.53
C ILE A 254 22.66 3.97 5.52
N VAL A 255 21.89 5.05 5.49
CA VAL A 255 22.12 6.24 4.65
C VAL A 255 22.12 7.46 5.56
N ASP A 256 23.19 8.24 5.52
CA ASP A 256 23.36 9.45 6.34
C ASP A 256 23.13 9.22 7.86
N GLY A 257 23.55 8.06 8.37
CA GLY A 257 23.39 7.67 9.77
C GLY A 257 21.98 7.12 10.13
N PHE A 258 21.03 7.09 9.20
CA PHE A 258 19.69 6.59 9.41
C PHE A 258 19.46 5.24 8.71
N PRO A 259 18.77 4.29 9.34
CA PRO A 259 18.46 3.02 8.69
C PRO A 259 17.48 3.23 7.53
N LYS A 260 17.91 2.85 6.32
CA LYS A 260 17.07 2.77 5.13
C LYS A 260 16.42 1.40 5.02
N ALA A 261 17.18 0.34 5.32
CA ALA A 261 16.68 -1.02 5.40
C ALA A 261 17.19 -1.67 6.69
N LYS A 262 16.29 -2.28 7.45
CA LYS A 262 16.64 -3.01 8.68
C LYS A 262 15.63 -4.10 8.96
N ALA A 263 16.10 -5.20 9.52
CA ALA A 263 15.27 -6.29 9.98
C ALA A 263 15.00 -6.22 11.48
N PHE A 264 13.82 -6.68 11.89
CA PHE A 264 13.41 -6.80 13.28
C PHE A 264 12.72 -8.14 13.52
N THR A 265 13.04 -8.77 14.62
CA THR A 265 12.30 -9.92 15.13
C THR A 265 10.97 -9.49 15.77
N PRO A 266 9.98 -10.37 15.88
CA PRO A 266 8.72 -10.05 16.57
C PRO A 266 8.92 -9.64 18.04
N ASP A 267 9.92 -10.20 18.73
CA ASP A 267 10.21 -9.84 20.12
C ASP A 267 10.79 -8.44 20.25
N GLU A 268 11.66 -8.02 19.31
CA GLU A 268 12.12 -6.63 19.22
C GLU A 268 10.97 -5.67 18.92
N LEU A 269 10.09 -6.02 17.98
CA LEU A 269 8.89 -5.22 17.69
C LEU A 269 7.94 -5.15 18.88
N LYS A 270 7.83 -6.22 19.68
CA LYS A 270 7.07 -6.23 20.93
C LYS A 270 7.66 -5.26 21.97
N GLN A 271 9.00 -5.21 22.10
CA GLN A 271 9.68 -4.24 22.97
C GLN A 271 9.43 -2.79 22.55
N LEU A 272 9.19 -2.56 21.27
CA LEU A 272 8.80 -1.28 20.67
C LEU A 272 7.28 -1.06 20.65
N ASP A 273 6.52 -1.77 21.49
CA ASP A 273 5.05 -1.75 21.54
C ASP A 273 4.37 -1.95 20.18
N PHE A 274 4.92 -2.84 19.36
CA PHE A 274 4.51 -3.09 17.98
C PHE A 274 4.44 -1.83 17.11
N ASN A 275 5.34 -0.90 17.35
CA ASN A 275 5.51 0.25 16.46
C ASN A 275 6.18 -0.20 15.16
N PHE A 276 5.42 -0.23 14.07
CA PHE A 276 5.90 -0.59 12.72
C PHE A 276 6.42 0.64 11.93
N ALA A 277 6.51 1.81 12.54
CA ALA A 277 7.08 2.99 11.90
C ALA A 277 8.61 3.01 11.97
N GLN A 278 9.24 1.86 11.68
CA GLN A 278 10.69 1.72 11.61
C GLN A 278 11.23 2.18 10.25
N CYS A 279 12.51 2.48 10.17
CA CYS A 279 13.17 3.01 8.95
C CYS A 279 12.40 4.23 8.37
N GLY A 280 12.01 5.17 9.24
CA GLY A 280 11.33 6.40 8.87
C GLY A 280 12.18 7.32 8.01
N PHE A 281 11.56 8.26 7.32
CA PHE A 281 12.28 9.33 6.63
C PHE A 281 13.02 10.17 7.67
N PRO A 282 14.32 10.52 7.44
CA PRO A 282 15.05 11.42 8.31
C PRO A 282 14.26 12.73 8.45
N THR A 283 13.92 13.09 9.68
CA THR A 283 13.50 14.46 9.98
C THR A 283 14.76 15.29 10.07
N VAL A 284 14.93 16.20 9.13
CA VAL A 284 15.88 17.29 9.33
C VAL A 284 15.29 18.11 10.46
N GLU A 285 15.94 18.10 11.63
CA GLU A 285 15.65 19.12 12.63
C GLU A 285 15.97 20.45 11.98
N GLU A 286 14.92 21.17 11.57
CA GLU A 286 15.10 22.56 11.17
C GLU A 286 15.61 23.27 12.42
N GLU A 287 16.83 23.84 12.33
CA GLU A 287 17.37 24.67 13.38
C GLU A 287 16.35 25.77 13.66
N ILE A 288 15.75 25.73 14.86
CA ILE A 288 14.77 26.74 15.25
C ILE A 288 15.54 28.02 15.44
N LEU A 289 15.62 28.80 14.39
CA LEU A 289 16.26 30.11 14.42
C LEU A 289 15.52 31.04 15.40
N PRO A 290 16.24 31.91 16.08
CA PRO A 290 15.61 32.98 16.86
C PRO A 290 14.55 33.73 16.01
N PRO A 291 13.46 34.20 16.62
CA PRO A 291 12.36 34.83 15.87
C PRO A 291 12.77 36.00 14.98
N ASP A 292 13.75 36.76 15.38
CA ASP A 292 14.36 37.90 14.64
C ASP A 292 15.10 37.41 13.40
N GLU A 293 15.90 36.36 13.50
CA GLU A 293 16.58 35.75 12.36
C GLU A 293 15.61 35.10 11.38
N LEU A 294 14.56 34.42 11.89
CA LEU A 294 13.52 33.85 11.06
C LEU A 294 12.76 34.92 10.26
N ILE A 295 12.42 36.05 10.92
CA ILE A 295 11.78 37.19 10.26
C ILE A 295 12.69 37.79 9.20
N ALA A 296 13.99 37.97 9.50
CA ALA A 296 14.96 38.50 8.54
C ALA A 296 15.09 37.58 7.31
N GLN A 297 15.17 36.25 7.49
CA GLN A 297 15.19 35.29 6.39
C GLN A 297 13.89 35.31 5.56
N TYR A 298 12.74 35.41 6.21
CA TYR A 298 11.47 35.51 5.51
C TYR A 298 11.41 36.78 4.66
N GLN A 299 11.84 37.93 5.21
CA GLN A 299 11.86 39.19 4.48
C GLN A 299 12.81 39.14 3.27
N ALA A 300 13.98 38.55 3.44
CA ALA A 300 14.94 38.36 2.35
C ALA A 300 14.39 37.51 1.22
N LYS A 301 13.81 36.34 1.55
CA LYS A 301 13.13 35.46 0.57
C LYS A 301 11.96 36.15 -0.12
N ARG A 302 11.18 36.94 0.60
CA ARG A 302 10.08 37.70 0.03
C ARG A 302 10.56 38.72 -1.00
N GLN A 303 11.61 39.50 -0.68
CA GLN A 303 12.23 40.47 -1.60
C GLN A 303 12.75 39.79 -2.85
N GLU A 304 13.40 38.63 -2.71
CA GLU A 304 13.89 37.85 -3.86
C GLU A 304 12.74 37.42 -4.78
N GLN A 305 11.64 36.94 -4.21
CA GLN A 305 10.44 36.53 -4.99
C GLN A 305 9.76 37.72 -5.65
N GLU A 306 9.63 38.85 -4.97
CA GLU A 306 9.09 40.08 -5.52
C GLU A 306 9.95 40.60 -6.70
N ALA A 307 11.27 40.54 -6.59
CA ALA A 307 12.15 40.91 -7.69
C ALA A 307 12.03 40.01 -8.93
N ILE A 308 11.78 38.72 -8.73
CA ILE A 308 11.52 37.77 -9.84
C ILE A 308 10.19 38.13 -10.54
N VAL A 309 9.15 38.43 -9.77
CA VAL A 309 7.82 38.82 -10.29
C VAL A 309 7.94 40.13 -11.05
N ASP A 310 8.61 41.15 -10.49
CA ASP A 310 8.78 42.46 -11.13
C ASP A 310 9.54 42.33 -12.45
N LYS A 311 10.60 41.51 -12.48
CA LYS A 311 11.35 41.22 -13.70
C LYS A 311 10.48 40.53 -14.77
N ALA A 312 9.63 39.60 -14.36
CA ALA A 312 8.69 38.93 -15.27
C ALA A 312 7.65 39.91 -15.83
N LEU A 313 7.11 40.80 -14.99
CA LEU A 313 6.17 41.85 -15.39
C LEU A 313 6.83 42.85 -16.37
N ALA A 314 8.04 43.29 -16.09
CA ALA A 314 8.82 44.19 -16.98
C ALA A 314 9.03 43.55 -18.35
N ASN A 315 9.35 42.24 -18.40
CA ASN A 315 9.51 41.52 -19.66
C ASN A 315 8.17 41.43 -20.44
N ILE A 316 7.06 41.18 -19.77
CA ILE A 316 5.73 41.15 -20.39
C ILE A 316 5.37 42.52 -20.97
N LEU A 317 5.60 43.61 -20.21
CA LEU A 317 5.35 44.97 -20.69
C LEU A 317 6.21 45.31 -21.90
N ALA A 318 7.47 44.93 -21.89
CA ALA A 318 8.37 45.14 -23.05
C ALA A 318 7.89 44.39 -24.29
N LEU A 319 7.34 43.16 -24.14
CA LEU A 319 6.79 42.39 -25.25
C LEU A 319 5.48 42.99 -25.81
N ILE A 320 4.66 43.59 -24.95
CA ILE A 320 3.41 44.28 -25.36
C ILE A 320 3.78 45.53 -26.16
N ASN A 321 4.67 46.37 -25.64
CA ASN A 321 5.07 47.62 -26.29
C ASN A 321 5.91 47.42 -27.58
N ALA A 322 6.50 46.25 -27.80
CA ALA A 322 7.19 45.89 -29.04
C ALA A 322 6.24 45.42 -30.16
N LYS A 323 4.95 45.28 -29.88
CA LYS A 323 3.93 44.87 -30.85
C LYS A 323 3.04 46.04 -31.34
N GLU A 324 3.23 47.24 -30.79
CA GLU A 324 2.72 48.52 -31.34
C GLU A 324 3.80 49.16 -32.25
#